data_d43718fcaaa5d0fee94210627d4468bb
#
_entry.id   d43718fcaaa5d0fee94210627d4468bb
#
_cell.length_a   1.000
_cell.length_b   1.000
_cell.length_c   1.000
_cell.angle_alpha   90.00
_cell.angle_beta   90.00
_cell.angle_gamma   90.00
#
_symmetry.space_group_name_H-M   'P 1'
#
loop_
_entity.id
_entity.type
_entity.pdbx_description
1 polymer ?
#
loop_
_entity_poly.entity_id
_entity_poly.type
_entity_poly.pdbx_seq_one_letter_code
_entity_poly.pdbx_strand_id
1 'polypeptide(L)'
;PPQASPLTTELFYASDPGGRDVFTFMGGAEPISLFCADDTDGETLRACEQVTEALYGFALNSAEPIPHLAESCEPNEDLTVWVCTLRQGVKFHDGSDFDSADVLATFDMGLNIGSPFHKGNTNAWEYYATLWGLMSKPGQ
;
A
#
# COMPACT_ATOMS: atom_id res chain seq x y z
N PRO A 1 -43.31 1.81 4.08
CA PRO A 1 -41.94 1.55 3.69
C PRO A 1 -41.28 0.78 4.83
N PRO A 2 -40.56 -0.33 4.54
CA PRO A 2 -39.83 -1.06 5.58
C PRO A 2 -38.68 -0.20 6.08
N GLN A 3 -38.60 -0.04 7.41
CA GLN A 3 -37.47 0.57 8.08
C GLN A 3 -36.27 -0.37 7.94
N ALA A 4 -35.18 0.14 7.37
CA ALA A 4 -33.91 -0.56 7.41
C ALA A 4 -33.48 -0.70 8.89
N SER A 5 -33.28 -1.91 9.34
CA SER A 5 -32.66 -2.19 10.63
C SER A 5 -31.25 -1.62 10.63
N PRO A 6 -30.79 -0.99 11.72
CA PRO A 6 -29.41 -0.58 11.83
C PRO A 6 -28.54 -1.83 11.75
N LEU A 7 -27.56 -1.82 10.85
CA LEU A 7 -26.50 -2.82 10.83
C LEU A 7 -25.71 -2.67 12.14
N THR A 8 -26.06 -3.48 13.12
CA THR A 8 -25.22 -3.68 14.31
C THR A 8 -23.98 -4.46 13.84
N THR A 9 -22.87 -3.77 13.73
CA THR A 9 -21.57 -4.42 13.62
C THR A 9 -21.28 -5.11 14.95
N GLU A 10 -21.75 -6.34 15.11
CA GLU A 10 -21.33 -7.18 16.23
C GLU A 10 -19.91 -7.67 15.92
N LEU A 11 -18.95 -7.13 16.65
CA LEU A 11 -17.61 -7.70 16.74
C LEU A 11 -17.74 -9.03 17.51
N PHE A 12 -17.79 -10.14 16.79
CA PHE A 12 -17.74 -11.45 17.40
C PHE A 12 -16.30 -11.76 17.82
N TYR A 13 -16.04 -11.68 19.12
CA TYR A 13 -14.87 -12.31 19.70
C TYR A 13 -15.13 -13.82 19.77
N ALA A 14 -14.66 -14.57 18.77
CA ALA A 14 -14.59 -16.01 18.90
C ALA A 14 -13.36 -16.35 19.74
N SER A 15 -13.52 -16.71 20.99
CA SER A 15 -12.46 -17.35 21.76
C SER A 15 -12.19 -18.72 21.15
N ASP A 16 -10.98 -18.94 20.62
CA ASP A 16 -10.57 -20.28 20.18
C ASP A 16 -10.51 -21.20 21.42
N PRO A 17 -11.31 -22.32 21.45
CA PRO A 17 -11.27 -23.27 22.55
C PRO A 17 -9.89 -23.94 22.73
N GLY A 18 -8.99 -23.80 21.79
CA GLY A 18 -7.63 -24.34 21.83
C GLY A 18 -6.57 -23.42 22.43
N GLY A 19 -6.94 -22.20 22.89
CA GLY A 19 -6.02 -21.26 23.54
C GLY A 19 -4.94 -20.69 22.62
N ARG A 20 -5.18 -20.65 21.30
CA ARG A 20 -4.35 -19.95 20.34
C ARG A 20 -4.87 -18.51 20.21
N ASP A 21 -3.94 -17.56 20.11
CA ASP A 21 -4.26 -16.17 19.86
C ASP A 21 -4.78 -16.01 18.41
N VAL A 22 -6.06 -16.29 18.19
CA VAL A 22 -6.72 -16.17 16.91
C VAL A 22 -7.57 -14.90 16.91
N PHE A 23 -7.25 -14.00 16.00
CA PHE A 23 -8.08 -12.84 15.67
C PHE A 23 -8.91 -13.16 14.43
N THR A 24 -10.22 -13.15 14.56
CA THR A 24 -11.15 -13.32 13.43
C THR A 24 -11.67 -11.97 13.00
N PHE A 25 -11.41 -11.61 11.75
CA PHE A 25 -11.88 -10.39 11.13
C PHE A 25 -12.85 -10.73 10.00
N MET A 26 -13.98 -10.01 9.94
CA MET A 26 -14.97 -10.18 8.87
C MET A 26 -14.85 -9.00 7.90
N GLY A 27 -14.54 -9.31 6.64
CA GLY A 27 -14.56 -8.36 5.53
C GLY A 27 -15.90 -8.32 4.82
N GLY A 28 -16.11 -7.31 3.96
CA GLY A 28 -17.28 -7.20 3.09
C GLY A 28 -17.24 -8.16 1.91
N ALA A 29 -16.03 -8.52 1.49
CA ALA A 29 -15.74 -9.45 0.40
C ALA A 29 -14.33 -10.04 0.55
N GLU A 30 -13.98 -10.99 -0.30
CA GLU A 30 -12.62 -11.49 -0.44
C GLU A 30 -11.76 -10.50 -1.25
N PRO A 31 -10.45 -10.35 -0.93
CA PRO A 31 -9.52 -9.62 -1.79
C PRO A 31 -9.47 -10.22 -3.20
N ILE A 32 -9.46 -9.39 -4.22
CA ILE A 32 -9.32 -9.84 -5.61
C ILE A 32 -7.92 -10.39 -5.86
N SER A 33 -6.92 -9.78 -5.23
CA SER A 33 -5.52 -10.17 -5.28
C SER A 33 -4.80 -9.81 -3.98
N LEU A 34 -3.52 -10.14 -3.88
CA LEU A 34 -2.60 -9.62 -2.86
C LEU A 34 -1.45 -8.82 -3.49
N PHE A 35 -1.61 -8.44 -4.75
CA PHE A 35 -0.66 -7.59 -5.46
C PHE A 35 -1.11 -6.13 -5.43
N CYS A 36 -0.72 -5.44 -4.38
CA CYS A 36 -1.19 -4.12 -3.97
C CYS A 36 -0.89 -3.00 -4.97
N ALA A 37 0.17 -3.13 -5.75
CA ALA A 37 0.65 -2.04 -6.61
C ALA A 37 -0.24 -1.79 -7.83
N ASP A 38 -0.95 -2.82 -8.33
CA ASP A 38 -1.80 -2.72 -9.53
C ASP A 38 -3.29 -2.74 -9.20
N ASP A 39 -3.67 -2.81 -7.93
CA ASP A 39 -5.07 -3.00 -7.54
C ASP A 39 -5.70 -1.73 -6.96
N THR A 40 -7.01 -1.58 -7.16
CA THR A 40 -7.83 -0.49 -6.60
C THR A 40 -8.99 -1.02 -5.75
N ASP A 41 -9.10 -2.34 -5.61
CA ASP A 41 -10.11 -2.98 -4.79
C ASP A 41 -9.88 -2.73 -3.29
N GLY A 42 -10.89 -2.24 -2.60
CA GLY A 42 -10.78 -1.87 -1.18
C GLY A 42 -10.44 -3.03 -0.26
N GLU A 43 -10.89 -4.26 -0.55
CA GLU A 43 -10.56 -5.43 0.26
C GLU A 43 -9.11 -5.88 0.05
N THR A 44 -8.62 -5.81 -1.20
CA THR A 44 -7.22 -6.01 -1.54
C THR A 44 -6.33 -5.00 -0.82
N LEU A 45 -6.63 -3.70 -0.94
CA LEU A 45 -5.83 -2.64 -0.31
C LEU A 45 -5.82 -2.76 1.21
N ARG A 46 -6.94 -3.11 1.83
CA ARG A 46 -7.01 -3.35 3.27
C ARG A 46 -6.12 -4.51 3.72
N ALA A 47 -6.06 -5.60 2.97
CA ALA A 47 -5.14 -6.70 3.24
C ALA A 47 -3.69 -6.26 3.06
N CYS A 48 -3.41 -5.46 2.03
CA CYS A 48 -2.09 -4.93 1.73
C CYS A 48 -1.54 -4.04 2.85
N GLU A 49 -2.36 -3.17 3.42
CA GLU A 49 -1.98 -2.29 4.53
C GLU A 49 -1.52 -3.05 5.79
N GLN A 50 -1.85 -4.34 5.90
CA GLN A 50 -1.40 -5.18 7.01
C GLN A 50 -0.01 -5.79 6.79
N VAL A 51 0.49 -5.80 5.56
CA VAL A 51 1.73 -6.51 5.18
C VAL A 51 2.74 -5.65 4.46
N THR A 52 2.34 -4.48 3.95
CA THR A 52 3.21 -3.54 3.25
C THR A 52 3.29 -2.21 3.99
N GLU A 53 4.37 -1.49 3.77
CA GLU A 53 4.60 -0.18 4.36
C GLU A 53 5.00 0.82 3.28
N ALA A 54 4.46 2.03 3.34
CA ALA A 54 4.77 3.10 2.40
C ALA A 54 5.87 4.04 2.93
N LEU A 55 6.35 4.95 2.10
CA LEU A 55 7.28 6.00 2.54
C LEU A 55 6.65 6.91 3.60
N TYR A 56 5.38 7.25 3.41
CA TYR A 56 4.53 7.99 4.35
C TYR A 56 3.19 7.27 4.53
N GLY A 57 2.62 7.36 5.70
CA GLY A 57 1.26 6.93 6.01
C GLY A 57 0.42 8.08 6.52
N PHE A 58 -0.69 7.79 7.15
CA PHE A 58 -1.56 8.78 7.77
C PHE A 58 -1.65 8.56 9.28
N ALA A 59 -1.71 9.66 10.02
CA ALA A 59 -1.99 9.59 11.45
C ALA A 59 -3.38 9.00 11.69
N LEU A 60 -3.52 8.27 12.80
CA LEU A 60 -4.79 7.61 13.13
C LEU A 60 -5.94 8.62 13.21
N ASN A 61 -7.04 8.34 12.52
CA ASN A 61 -8.22 9.21 12.39
C ASN A 61 -7.92 10.62 11.83
N SER A 62 -6.91 10.74 11.00
CA SER A 62 -6.48 12.00 10.40
C SER A 62 -6.07 11.80 8.94
N ALA A 63 -6.08 12.89 8.16
CA ALA A 63 -5.45 12.96 6.84
C ALA A 63 -4.03 13.56 6.91
N GLU A 64 -3.47 13.72 8.11
CA GLU A 64 -2.12 14.23 8.32
C GLU A 64 -1.10 13.16 7.92
N PRO A 65 -0.22 13.44 6.93
CA PRO A 65 0.82 12.50 6.54
C PRO A 65 1.89 12.39 7.64
N ILE A 66 2.26 11.17 7.96
CA ILE A 66 3.33 10.87 8.93
C ILE A 66 4.41 10.02 8.28
N PRO A 67 5.69 10.21 8.68
CA PRO A 67 6.80 9.42 8.18
C PRO A 67 6.68 7.93 8.57
N HIS A 68 6.92 7.04 7.58
CA HIS A 68 7.03 5.60 7.76
C HIS A 68 8.40 5.11 7.31
N LEU A 69 8.54 4.55 6.07
CA LEU A 69 9.84 4.13 5.54
C LEU A 69 10.77 5.30 5.19
N ALA A 70 10.21 6.49 4.92
CA ALA A 70 10.99 7.71 4.89
C ALA A 70 10.97 8.40 6.27
N GLU A 71 12.08 8.97 6.68
CA GLU A 71 12.17 9.85 7.86
C GLU A 71 11.72 11.26 7.54
N SER A 72 12.07 11.73 6.34
CA SER A 72 11.62 13.03 5.79
C SER A 72 11.66 13.01 4.28
N CYS A 73 10.89 13.90 3.65
CA CYS A 73 11.01 14.25 2.23
C CYS A 73 10.97 15.77 2.11
N GLU A 74 12.03 16.34 1.59
CA GLU A 74 12.20 17.78 1.46
C GLU A 74 12.16 18.20 -0.01
N PRO A 75 11.31 19.16 -0.40
CA PRO A 75 11.26 19.66 -1.75
C PRO A 75 12.36 20.72 -2.00
N ASN A 76 12.73 20.88 -3.26
CA ASN A 76 13.45 22.08 -3.70
C ASN A 76 12.53 23.32 -3.75
N GLU A 77 13.09 24.51 -4.03
CA GLU A 77 12.37 25.79 -4.00
C GLU A 77 11.15 25.84 -4.93
N ASP A 78 11.21 25.17 -6.08
CA ASP A 78 10.14 25.17 -7.09
C ASP A 78 9.22 23.92 -7.01
N LEU A 79 9.39 23.08 -6.00
CA LEU A 79 8.62 21.86 -5.73
C LEU A 79 8.69 20.80 -6.83
N THR A 80 9.71 20.87 -7.70
CA THR A 80 9.87 19.93 -8.81
C THR A 80 10.70 18.70 -8.46
N VAL A 81 11.52 18.78 -7.40
CA VAL A 81 12.35 17.69 -6.90
C VAL A 81 12.13 17.51 -5.41
N TRP A 82 11.91 16.28 -5.00
CA TRP A 82 11.79 15.90 -3.61
C TRP A 82 12.91 14.94 -3.23
N VAL A 83 13.65 15.25 -2.18
CA VAL A 83 14.69 14.38 -1.66
C VAL A 83 14.18 13.72 -0.38
N CYS A 84 14.06 12.41 -0.41
CA CYS A 84 13.60 11.63 0.74
C CYS A 84 14.78 10.94 1.43
N THR A 85 14.87 11.11 2.74
CA THR A 85 15.79 10.34 3.60
C THR A 85 15.09 9.08 4.06
N LEU A 86 15.63 7.91 3.72
CA LEU A 86 15.05 6.64 4.09
C LEU A 86 15.49 6.21 5.50
N ARG A 87 14.57 5.59 6.22
CA ARG A 87 14.83 4.99 7.53
C ARG A 87 15.87 3.89 7.40
N GLN A 88 16.87 3.91 8.28
CA GLN A 88 17.95 2.95 8.27
C GLN A 88 17.60 1.69 9.07
N GLY A 89 18.16 0.54 8.66
CA GLY A 89 18.02 -0.73 9.36
C GLY A 89 16.68 -1.41 9.22
N VAL A 90 15.84 -0.97 8.28
CA VAL A 90 14.59 -1.64 7.93
C VAL A 90 14.89 -2.94 7.19
N LYS A 91 14.12 -3.98 7.49
CA LYS A 91 14.24 -5.30 6.89
C LYS A 91 12.92 -5.71 6.23
N PHE A 92 13.02 -6.38 5.10
CA PHE A 92 11.90 -7.13 4.54
C PHE A 92 11.60 -8.37 5.39
N HIS A 93 10.44 -9.01 5.16
CA HIS A 93 10.03 -10.21 5.89
C HIS A 93 10.97 -11.41 5.70
N ASP A 94 11.74 -11.45 4.62
CA ASP A 94 12.76 -12.46 4.35
C ASP A 94 14.12 -12.16 5.02
N GLY A 95 14.24 -11.00 5.68
CA GLY A 95 15.43 -10.54 6.38
C GLY A 95 16.40 -9.72 5.52
N SER A 96 16.14 -9.53 4.22
CA SER A 96 16.95 -8.63 3.38
C SER A 96 16.81 -7.17 3.81
N ASP A 97 17.82 -6.36 3.51
CA ASP A 97 17.81 -4.94 3.82
C ASP A 97 16.94 -4.16 2.82
N PHE A 98 16.20 -3.19 3.34
CA PHE A 98 15.48 -2.20 2.54
C PHE A 98 16.41 -1.01 2.25
N ASP A 99 16.47 -0.59 0.98
CA ASP A 99 17.24 0.59 0.56
C ASP A 99 16.57 1.38 -0.59
N SER A 100 17.30 2.37 -1.12
CA SER A 100 16.79 3.21 -2.21
C SER A 100 16.60 2.46 -3.54
N ALA A 101 17.29 1.33 -3.75
CA ALA A 101 17.08 0.54 -4.95
C ALA A 101 15.70 -0.13 -4.97
N ASP A 102 15.16 -0.49 -3.80
CA ASP A 102 13.82 -1.07 -3.67
C ASP A 102 12.74 -0.03 -3.98
N VAL A 103 12.94 1.21 -3.53
CA VAL A 103 12.05 2.33 -3.88
C VAL A 103 12.05 2.55 -5.38
N LEU A 104 13.24 2.63 -6.00
CA LEU A 104 13.38 2.79 -7.45
C LEU A 104 12.73 1.62 -8.22
N ALA A 105 12.94 0.38 -7.77
CA ALA A 105 12.34 -0.80 -8.39
C ALA A 105 10.81 -0.77 -8.32
N THR A 106 10.24 -0.32 -7.20
CA THR A 106 8.80 -0.18 -7.02
C THR A 106 8.22 0.84 -8.01
N PHE A 107 8.84 2.01 -8.13
CA PHE A 107 8.39 3.04 -9.08
C PHE A 107 8.64 2.64 -10.54
N ASP A 108 9.76 1.98 -10.86
CA ASP A 108 9.97 1.44 -12.21
C ASP A 108 8.91 0.42 -12.59
N MET A 109 8.60 -0.49 -11.69
CA MET A 109 7.53 -1.46 -11.89
C MET A 109 6.17 -0.78 -12.13
N GLY A 110 5.82 0.24 -11.34
CA GLY A 110 4.51 0.90 -11.43
C GLY A 110 4.36 1.87 -12.59
N LEU A 111 5.43 2.57 -12.98
CA LEU A 111 5.37 3.66 -13.96
C LEU A 111 5.86 3.27 -15.35
N ASN A 112 6.85 2.37 -15.45
CA ASN A 112 7.54 2.06 -16.71
C ASN A 112 6.89 0.87 -17.41
N ILE A 113 6.03 1.11 -18.38
CA ILE A 113 5.37 0.05 -19.17
C ILE A 113 6.35 -0.83 -19.96
N GLY A 114 7.60 -0.40 -20.14
CA GLY A 114 8.67 -1.19 -20.74
C GLY A 114 9.42 -2.08 -19.76
N SER A 115 9.18 -1.94 -18.46
CA SER A 115 9.81 -2.77 -17.45
C SER A 115 9.33 -4.23 -17.55
N PRO A 116 10.23 -5.22 -17.46
CA PRO A 116 9.83 -6.63 -17.42
C PRO A 116 9.01 -6.99 -16.19
N PHE A 117 9.02 -6.14 -15.16
CA PHE A 117 8.29 -6.26 -13.93
C PHE A 117 6.94 -5.53 -13.92
N HIS A 118 6.64 -4.74 -14.98
CA HIS A 118 5.35 -4.07 -15.13
C HIS A 118 4.26 -5.10 -15.51
N LYS A 119 3.95 -5.98 -14.57
CA LYS A 119 2.98 -7.05 -14.68
C LYS A 119 2.19 -7.14 -13.38
N GLY A 120 0.91 -6.96 -13.49
CA GLY A 120 0.02 -6.98 -12.35
C GLY A 120 -1.18 -7.90 -12.54
N ASN A 121 -2.09 -7.88 -11.60
CA ASN A 121 -3.32 -8.64 -11.64
C ASN A 121 -4.30 -8.09 -12.69
N THR A 122 -4.47 -6.77 -12.72
CA THR A 122 -5.35 -6.06 -13.66
C THR A 122 -4.59 -5.57 -14.89
N ASN A 123 -3.31 -5.29 -14.76
CA ASN A 123 -2.44 -4.58 -15.70
C ASN A 123 -2.91 -3.14 -16.03
N ALA A 124 -3.81 -2.58 -15.23
CA ALA A 124 -4.32 -1.23 -15.42
C ALA A 124 -3.44 -0.18 -14.76
N TRP A 125 -2.79 -0.52 -13.66
CA TRP A 125 -1.91 0.37 -12.87
C TRP A 125 -2.57 1.72 -12.60
N GLU A 126 -3.85 1.69 -12.25
CA GLU A 126 -4.74 2.85 -12.29
C GLU A 126 -4.28 3.99 -11.41
N TYR A 127 -3.78 3.73 -10.20
CA TYR A 127 -3.26 4.79 -9.34
C TYR A 127 -1.97 5.39 -9.88
N TYR A 128 -1.05 4.57 -10.40
CA TYR A 128 0.14 5.08 -11.03
C TYR A 128 -0.19 5.90 -12.29
N ALA A 129 -1.07 5.40 -13.14
CA ALA A 129 -1.50 6.09 -14.34
C ALA A 129 -2.19 7.43 -14.03
N THR A 130 -3.04 7.46 -12.99
CA THR A 130 -3.85 8.64 -12.67
C THR A 130 -3.06 9.71 -11.94
N LEU A 131 -2.15 9.32 -11.01
CA LEU A 131 -1.41 10.27 -10.19
C LEU A 131 -0.14 10.80 -10.86
N TRP A 132 0.57 9.97 -11.61
CA TRP A 132 1.87 10.33 -12.21
C TRP A 132 1.92 10.19 -13.72
N GLY A 133 1.00 9.44 -14.32
CA GLY A 133 1.06 9.02 -15.72
C GLY A 133 2.03 7.86 -15.92
N LEU A 134 1.74 7.01 -16.91
CA LEU A 134 2.62 5.89 -17.26
C LEU A 134 3.70 6.34 -18.26
N MET A 135 4.91 5.88 -18.06
CA MET A 135 6.03 6.12 -18.97
C MET A 135 6.03 5.07 -20.09
N SER A 136 6.00 5.51 -21.34
CA SER A 136 6.05 4.61 -22.51
C SER A 136 7.45 4.15 -22.89
N LYS A 137 8.48 4.79 -22.34
CA LYS A 137 9.90 4.45 -22.56
C LYS A 137 10.70 4.74 -21.29
N PRO A 138 11.79 3.97 -21.04
CA PRO A 138 12.70 4.27 -19.96
C PRO A 138 13.23 5.71 -20.06
N GLY A 139 13.16 6.46 -18.94
CA GLY A 139 13.71 7.81 -18.86
C GLY A 139 12.83 8.93 -19.43
N GLN A 140 11.53 8.70 -19.61
CA GLN A 140 10.55 9.74 -19.90
C GLN A 140 10.15 10.49 -18.65
#